data_a934d5746d050c256e9097313cad9548
#
_entry.id   a934d5746d050c256e9097313cad9548
#
_cell.length_a   1.000
_cell.length_b   1.000
_cell.length_c   1.000
_cell.angle_alpha   90.00
_cell.angle_beta   90.00
_cell.angle_gamma   90.00
#
_symmetry.space_group_name_H-M   'P 1'
#
loop_
_entity.id
_entity.type
_entity.pdbx_description
1 polymer ?
#
loop_
_entity_poly.entity_id
_entity_poly.type
_entity_poly.pdbx_seq_one_letter_code
_entity_poly.pdbx_strand_id
1 'polypeptide(L)'
;MADFSPRFLACLPFVLKEEGGYSNTPGDHGGATNFGIIQAEYNSFRHFAGLPVQSVKLITKDEYRAIYWASYWNPHCPDLSPGLDLSFFNIAVNGGPVRAVKILQQVVGVSVDGEPHLNDVGAAAWSSVMYTSLIAYGAPF
;
A
#
# COMPACT_ATOMS: atom_id res chain seq x y z
N MET A 1 9.94 -7.51 17.11
CA MET A 1 10.27 -6.94 15.79
C MET A 1 9.50 -7.71 14.73
N ALA A 2 8.76 -7.02 13.87
CA ALA A 2 8.03 -7.70 12.81
C ALA A 2 9.03 -8.27 11.78
N ASP A 3 8.84 -9.52 11.42
CA ASP A 3 9.64 -10.19 10.39
C ASP A 3 9.00 -9.92 9.02
N PHE A 4 9.46 -8.86 8.36
CA PHE A 4 8.95 -8.47 7.05
C PHE A 4 9.55 -9.34 5.95
N SER A 5 8.73 -9.71 4.95
CA SER A 5 9.24 -10.48 3.82
C SER A 5 10.31 -9.70 3.03
N PRO A 6 11.34 -10.39 2.50
CA PRO A 6 12.36 -9.75 1.67
C PRO A 6 11.76 -9.01 0.46
N ARG A 7 10.68 -9.54 -0.11
CA ARG A 7 10.00 -8.92 -1.26
C ARG A 7 9.34 -7.59 -0.89
N PHE A 8 8.66 -7.52 0.26
CA PHE A 8 8.13 -6.26 0.78
C PHE A 8 9.23 -5.21 0.95
N LEU A 9 10.32 -5.60 1.59
CA LEU A 9 11.45 -4.68 1.82
C LEU A 9 12.10 -4.21 0.53
N ALA A 10 12.08 -5.04 -0.52
CA ALA A 10 12.56 -4.66 -1.85
C ALA A 10 11.61 -3.69 -2.58
N CYS A 11 10.31 -3.86 -2.40
CA CYS A 11 9.28 -3.02 -3.04
C CYS A 11 9.08 -1.67 -2.35
N LEU A 12 9.21 -1.62 -1.03
CA LEU A 12 8.91 -0.43 -0.23
C LEU A 12 9.67 0.84 -0.68
N PRO A 13 10.98 0.82 -1.00
CA PRO A 13 11.68 2.01 -1.45
C PRO A 13 11.09 2.64 -2.72
N PHE A 14 10.55 1.85 -3.64
CA PHE A 14 9.92 2.36 -4.85
C PHE A 14 8.64 3.12 -4.56
N VAL A 15 7.85 2.65 -3.61
CA VAL A 15 6.62 3.30 -3.16
C VAL A 15 6.96 4.56 -2.36
N LEU A 16 7.90 4.50 -1.43
CA LEU A 16 8.32 5.63 -0.60
C LEU A 16 9.01 6.75 -1.39
N LYS A 17 9.57 6.45 -2.54
CA LYS A 17 10.21 7.48 -3.40
C LYS A 17 9.22 8.53 -3.87
N GLU A 18 7.98 8.14 -4.11
CA GLU A 18 6.88 9.03 -4.50
C GLU A 18 6.30 9.77 -3.29
N GLU A 19 6.51 9.24 -2.08
CA GLU A 19 6.01 9.80 -0.84
C GLU A 19 7.09 10.66 -0.19
N GLY A 20 6.86 11.96 -0.08
CA GLY A 20 7.81 12.90 0.51
C GLY A 20 8.08 12.66 2.00
N GLY A 21 8.97 13.47 2.59
CA GLY A 21 9.19 13.51 4.01
C GLY A 21 8.04 14.17 4.77
N TYR A 22 8.35 14.77 5.92
CA TYR A 22 7.35 15.46 6.73
C TYR A 22 6.78 16.69 6.00
N SER A 23 5.47 16.79 6.01
CA SER A 23 4.72 17.93 5.50
C SER A 23 3.56 18.27 6.45
N ASN A 24 3.31 19.57 6.62
CA ASN A 24 2.17 20.08 7.37
C ASN A 24 1.72 21.40 6.71
N THR A 25 1.08 21.27 5.56
CA THR A 25 0.62 22.44 4.80
C THR A 25 -0.70 22.96 5.36
N PRO A 26 -0.78 24.23 5.75
CA PRO A 26 -2.04 24.84 6.21
C PRO A 26 -3.12 24.73 5.12
N GLY A 27 -4.32 24.25 5.50
CA GLY A 27 -5.45 24.07 4.59
C GLY A 27 -5.50 22.70 3.89
N ASP A 28 -4.53 21.86 4.09
CA ASP A 28 -4.60 20.47 3.64
C ASP A 28 -5.55 19.69 4.56
N HIS A 29 -6.58 19.08 3.99
CA HIS A 29 -7.60 18.34 4.75
C HIS A 29 -7.04 17.08 5.45
N GLY A 30 -5.91 16.56 5.01
CA GLY A 30 -5.25 15.42 5.63
C GLY A 30 -4.41 15.77 6.86
N GLY A 31 -4.09 17.06 7.06
CA GLY A 31 -3.18 17.50 8.12
C GLY A 31 -1.73 17.09 7.90
N ALA A 32 -0.99 16.95 9.01
CA ALA A 32 0.42 16.57 8.95
C ALA A 32 0.61 15.15 8.39
N THR A 33 1.61 14.99 7.53
CA THR A 33 2.04 13.72 6.97
C THR A 33 3.54 13.52 7.13
N ASN A 34 3.97 12.28 7.21
CA ASN A 34 5.38 11.92 7.14
C ASN A 34 5.51 10.53 6.48
N PHE A 35 6.40 10.39 5.51
CA PHE A 35 6.52 9.18 4.70
C PHE A 35 5.18 8.70 4.12
N GLY A 36 4.31 9.64 3.72
CA GLY A 36 2.98 9.34 3.18
C GLY A 36 1.93 8.93 4.21
N ILE A 37 2.27 8.88 5.49
CA ILE A 37 1.37 8.49 6.58
C ILE A 37 0.80 9.75 7.23
N ILE A 38 -0.53 9.86 7.26
CA ILE A 38 -1.22 10.97 7.90
C ILE A 38 -1.27 10.79 9.42
N GLN A 39 -1.39 11.89 10.14
CA GLN A 39 -1.42 11.89 11.61
C GLN A 39 -2.51 10.97 12.17
N ALA A 40 -3.69 10.92 11.57
CA ALA A 40 -4.78 10.07 12.03
C ALA A 40 -4.45 8.57 11.92
N GLU A 41 -3.82 8.16 10.83
CA GLU A 41 -3.38 6.77 10.62
C GLU A 41 -2.30 6.39 11.64
N TYR A 42 -1.34 7.28 11.87
CA TYR A 42 -0.31 7.08 12.88
C TYR A 42 -0.87 6.98 14.30
N ASN A 43 -1.85 7.82 14.64
CA ASN A 43 -2.54 7.75 15.93
C ASN A 43 -3.20 6.39 16.13
N SER A 44 -3.89 5.88 15.11
CA SER A 44 -4.54 4.56 15.15
C SER A 44 -3.52 3.45 15.35
N PHE A 45 -2.43 3.47 14.60
CA PHE A 45 -1.33 2.51 14.76
C PHE A 45 -0.78 2.52 16.20
N ARG A 46 -0.46 3.67 16.74
CA ARG A 46 0.07 3.78 18.10
C ARG A 46 -0.94 3.32 19.15
N HIS A 47 -2.21 3.64 18.97
CA HIS A 47 -3.28 3.17 19.85
C HIS A 47 -3.35 1.64 19.87
N PHE A 48 -3.38 0.99 18.70
CA PHE A 48 -3.40 -0.47 18.62
C PHE A 48 -2.13 -1.13 19.16
N ALA A 49 -1.00 -0.45 19.05
CA ALA A 49 0.27 -0.92 19.62
C ALA A 49 0.40 -0.67 21.14
N GLY A 50 -0.59 -0.04 21.77
CA GLY A 50 -0.54 0.32 23.19
C GLY A 50 0.45 1.43 23.50
N LEU A 51 0.77 2.28 22.52
CA LEU A 51 1.73 3.37 22.63
C LEU A 51 1.01 4.72 22.74
N PRO A 52 1.60 5.70 23.47
CA PRO A 52 1.01 7.03 23.53
C PRO A 52 1.03 7.72 22.17
N VAL A 53 0.00 8.53 21.89
CA VAL A 53 -0.09 9.36 20.68
C VAL A 53 1.06 10.37 20.66
N GLN A 54 1.66 10.58 19.50
CA GLN A 54 2.68 11.59 19.28
C GLN A 54 2.59 12.13 17.84
N SER A 55 3.32 13.18 17.56
CA SER A 55 3.37 13.77 16.21
C SER A 55 3.91 12.75 15.19
N VAL A 56 3.28 12.65 14.03
CA VAL A 56 3.76 11.83 12.91
C VAL A 56 5.14 12.26 12.42
N LYS A 57 5.58 13.48 12.76
CA LYS A 57 6.95 13.94 12.53
C LYS A 57 7.99 13.03 13.18
N LEU A 58 7.64 12.37 14.28
CA LEU A 58 8.51 11.51 15.07
C LEU A 58 8.42 10.03 14.67
N ILE A 59 7.67 9.68 13.63
CA ILE A 59 7.52 8.30 13.20
C ILE A 59 8.88 7.66 12.89
N THR A 60 9.09 6.45 13.42
CA THR A 60 10.32 5.70 13.17
C THR A 60 10.21 4.86 11.92
N LYS A 61 11.36 4.42 11.41
CA LYS A 61 11.44 3.51 10.27
C LYS A 61 10.69 2.20 10.50
N ASP A 62 10.79 1.63 11.70
CA ASP A 62 10.09 0.40 12.04
C ASP A 62 8.58 0.61 12.10
N GLU A 63 8.13 1.76 12.59
CA GLU A 63 6.70 2.09 12.65
C GLU A 63 6.10 2.28 11.25
N TYR A 64 6.73 3.06 10.35
CA TYR A 64 6.15 3.23 9.02
C TYR A 64 6.20 1.93 8.21
N ARG A 65 7.22 1.09 8.39
CA ARG A 65 7.28 -0.24 7.77
C ARG A 65 6.13 -1.13 8.25
N ALA A 66 5.86 -1.13 9.55
CA ALA A 66 4.76 -1.89 10.13
C ALA A 66 3.40 -1.43 9.58
N ILE A 67 3.19 -0.13 9.43
CA ILE A 67 1.96 0.43 8.87
C ILE A 67 1.80 0.02 7.41
N TYR A 68 2.81 0.21 6.57
CA TYR A 68 2.76 -0.17 5.16
C TYR A 68 2.57 -1.68 4.97
N TRP A 69 3.22 -2.48 5.81
CA TRP A 69 3.03 -3.93 5.82
C TRP A 69 1.59 -4.32 6.11
N ALA A 70 1.07 -3.86 7.24
CA ALA A 70 -0.24 -4.28 7.73
C ALA A 70 -1.40 -3.73 6.90
N SER A 71 -1.30 -2.48 6.42
CA SER A 71 -2.40 -1.81 5.74
C SER A 71 -2.43 -2.05 4.23
N TYR A 72 -1.27 -2.22 3.60
CA TYR A 72 -1.19 -2.20 2.14
C TYR A 72 -0.56 -3.44 1.52
N TRP A 73 0.42 -4.07 2.17
CA TRP A 73 1.13 -5.20 1.60
C TRP A 73 0.53 -6.55 1.99
N ASN A 74 0.53 -6.86 3.29
CA ASN A 74 0.20 -8.19 3.79
C ASN A 74 -1.19 -8.69 3.41
N PRO A 75 -2.24 -7.84 3.34
CA PRO A 75 -3.56 -8.33 2.97
C PRO A 75 -3.69 -8.90 1.56
N HIS A 76 -2.81 -8.49 0.62
CA HIS A 76 -3.03 -8.78 -0.80
C HIS A 76 -1.79 -9.19 -1.59
N CYS A 77 -0.63 -8.57 -1.33
CA CYS A 77 0.55 -8.68 -2.18
C CYS A 77 1.29 -10.01 -2.11
N PRO A 78 1.33 -10.76 -0.96
CA PRO A 78 2.09 -12.00 -0.89
C PRO A 78 1.70 -13.06 -1.92
N ASP A 79 0.45 -13.06 -2.37
CA ASP A 79 -0.08 -14.02 -3.32
C ASP A 79 0.05 -13.57 -4.79
N LEU A 80 0.57 -12.37 -5.02
CA LEU A 80 0.76 -11.82 -6.35
C LEU A 80 2.18 -12.12 -6.88
N SER A 81 2.28 -12.29 -8.19
CA SER A 81 3.57 -12.51 -8.85
C SER A 81 4.47 -11.26 -8.75
N PRO A 82 5.81 -11.44 -8.80
CA PRO A 82 6.73 -10.31 -8.83
C PRO A 82 6.44 -9.34 -9.97
N GLY A 83 6.40 -8.04 -9.66
CA GLY A 83 6.01 -6.99 -10.59
C GLY A 83 4.55 -6.60 -10.42
N LEU A 84 3.63 -7.56 -10.41
CA LEU A 84 2.23 -7.32 -10.11
C LEU A 84 2.04 -6.90 -8.65
N ASP A 85 2.77 -7.51 -7.74
CA ASP A 85 2.78 -7.14 -6.32
C ASP A 85 3.22 -5.69 -6.11
N LEU A 86 4.28 -5.24 -6.78
CA LEU A 86 4.73 -3.86 -6.71
C LEU A 86 3.69 -2.88 -7.27
N SER A 87 3.10 -3.21 -8.42
CA SER A 87 2.06 -2.38 -9.05
C SER A 87 0.83 -2.26 -8.15
N PHE A 88 0.37 -3.38 -7.60
CA PHE A 88 -0.75 -3.40 -6.68
C PHE A 88 -0.44 -2.58 -5.41
N PHE A 89 0.72 -2.78 -4.82
CA PHE A 89 1.17 -2.07 -3.64
C PHE A 89 1.20 -0.55 -3.86
N ASN A 90 1.76 -0.11 -4.98
CA ASN A 90 1.81 1.30 -5.33
C ASN A 90 0.41 1.91 -5.52
N ILE A 91 -0.49 1.21 -6.21
CA ILE A 91 -1.88 1.66 -6.38
C ILE A 91 -2.60 1.70 -5.03
N ALA A 92 -2.40 0.70 -4.18
CA ALA A 92 -3.03 0.62 -2.86
C ALA A 92 -2.60 1.79 -1.96
N VAL A 93 -1.32 2.13 -1.96
CA VAL A 93 -0.79 3.27 -1.17
C VAL A 93 -1.33 4.60 -1.68
N ASN A 94 -1.34 4.80 -3.00
CA ASN A 94 -1.74 6.08 -3.60
C ASN A 94 -3.26 6.27 -3.71
N GLY A 95 -4.00 5.20 -3.89
CA GLY A 95 -5.45 5.27 -4.17
C GLY A 95 -6.34 4.48 -3.23
N GLY A 96 -5.75 3.82 -2.25
CA GLY A 96 -6.43 2.94 -1.31
C GLY A 96 -6.51 1.48 -1.77
N PRO A 97 -6.53 0.53 -0.80
CA PRO A 97 -6.58 -0.91 -1.10
C PRO A 97 -7.82 -1.33 -1.89
N VAL A 98 -8.98 -0.77 -1.57
CA VAL A 98 -10.23 -1.09 -2.29
C VAL A 98 -10.14 -0.74 -3.77
N ARG A 99 -9.55 0.43 -4.09
CA ARG A 99 -9.33 0.83 -5.49
C ARG A 99 -8.38 -0.13 -6.20
N ALA A 100 -7.30 -0.53 -5.54
CA ALA A 100 -6.34 -1.47 -6.09
C ALA A 100 -7.00 -2.83 -6.40
N VAL A 101 -7.84 -3.35 -5.48
CA VAL A 101 -8.60 -4.58 -5.71
C VAL A 101 -9.55 -4.44 -6.89
N LYS A 102 -10.30 -3.33 -6.98
CA LYS A 102 -11.23 -3.09 -8.11
C LYS A 102 -10.51 -3.04 -9.46
N ILE A 103 -9.35 -2.38 -9.52
CA ILE A 103 -8.54 -2.34 -10.75
C ILE A 103 -8.09 -3.75 -11.12
N LEU A 104 -7.57 -4.51 -10.16
CA LEU A 104 -7.15 -5.89 -10.40
C LEU A 104 -8.30 -6.76 -10.91
N GLN A 105 -9.46 -6.69 -10.26
CA GLN A 105 -10.67 -7.44 -10.66
C GLN A 105 -11.09 -7.08 -12.08
N GLN A 106 -11.08 -5.81 -12.43
CA GLN A 106 -11.41 -5.36 -13.78
C GLN A 106 -10.44 -5.91 -14.82
N VAL A 107 -9.14 -5.90 -14.51
CA VAL A 107 -8.09 -6.41 -15.41
C VAL A 107 -8.21 -7.91 -15.63
N VAL A 108 -8.51 -8.67 -14.57
CA VAL A 108 -8.66 -10.14 -14.68
C VAL A 108 -10.04 -10.59 -15.18
N GLY A 109 -10.99 -9.68 -15.31
CA GLY A 109 -12.30 -9.98 -15.88
C GLY A 109 -13.28 -10.67 -14.93
N VAL A 110 -13.12 -10.47 -13.62
CA VAL A 110 -14.06 -10.98 -12.60
C VAL A 110 -14.99 -9.87 -12.12
N SER A 111 -15.95 -10.21 -11.26
CA SER A 111 -16.86 -9.22 -10.66
C SER A 111 -16.09 -8.16 -9.89
N VAL A 112 -16.40 -6.89 -10.14
CA VAL A 112 -15.73 -5.75 -9.53
C VAL A 112 -16.53 -5.27 -8.32
N ASP A 113 -16.19 -5.75 -7.14
CA ASP A 113 -16.83 -5.38 -5.87
C ASP A 113 -15.86 -4.72 -4.86
N GLY A 114 -14.56 -4.83 -5.08
CA GLY A 114 -13.53 -4.29 -4.20
C GLY A 114 -13.16 -5.22 -3.05
N GLU A 115 -13.73 -6.43 -3.00
CA GLU A 115 -13.40 -7.45 -2.02
C GLU A 115 -12.48 -8.49 -2.66
N PRO A 116 -11.34 -8.82 -2.05
CA PRO A 116 -10.41 -9.79 -2.61
C PRO A 116 -10.98 -11.21 -2.50
N HIS A 117 -11.00 -11.93 -3.61
CA HIS A 117 -11.41 -13.31 -3.66
C HIS A 117 -10.26 -14.21 -4.14
N LEU A 118 -10.27 -15.49 -3.75
CA LEU A 118 -9.24 -16.46 -4.17
C LEU A 118 -9.11 -16.57 -5.70
N ASN A 119 -10.22 -16.43 -6.41
CA ASN A 119 -10.22 -16.46 -7.88
C ASN A 119 -9.51 -15.26 -8.50
N ASP A 120 -9.55 -14.10 -7.84
CA ASP A 120 -8.85 -12.90 -8.31
C ASP A 120 -7.33 -13.14 -8.29
N VAL A 121 -6.84 -13.73 -7.20
CA VAL A 121 -5.42 -14.06 -7.04
C VAL A 121 -4.99 -15.13 -8.05
N GLY A 122 -5.79 -16.18 -8.22
CA GLY A 122 -5.51 -17.23 -9.20
C GLY A 122 -5.43 -16.71 -10.62
N ALA A 123 -6.37 -15.84 -11.00
CA ALA A 123 -6.36 -15.17 -12.29
C ALA A 123 -5.17 -14.20 -12.44
N ALA A 124 -4.83 -13.47 -11.36
CA ALA A 124 -3.72 -12.54 -11.35
C ALA A 124 -2.35 -13.22 -11.50
N ALA A 125 -2.21 -14.47 -11.06
CA ALA A 125 -0.97 -15.22 -11.25
C ALA A 125 -0.65 -15.48 -12.74
N TRP A 126 -1.58 -15.16 -13.62
CA TRP A 126 -1.53 -15.60 -15.02
C TRP A 126 -0.83 -14.65 -15.96
N SER A 127 -0.27 -13.48 -15.54
CA SER A 127 0.18 -12.76 -16.71
C SER A 127 1.04 -11.51 -16.56
N SER A 128 2.09 -11.53 -17.35
CA SER A 128 2.73 -10.37 -17.95
C SER A 128 1.73 -9.40 -18.64
N VAL A 129 0.61 -9.88 -19.13
CA VAL A 129 -0.49 -9.07 -19.69
C VAL A 129 -1.15 -8.18 -18.65
N MET A 130 -1.35 -8.67 -17.44
CA MET A 130 -1.95 -7.90 -16.35
C MET A 130 -1.03 -6.82 -15.82
N TYR A 131 0.25 -7.11 -15.77
CA TYR A 131 1.26 -6.11 -15.44
C TYR A 131 1.18 -4.90 -16.38
N THR A 132 1.13 -5.18 -17.68
CA THR A 132 0.97 -4.13 -18.70
C THR A 132 -0.33 -3.35 -18.54
N SER A 133 -1.41 -4.04 -18.20
CA SER A 133 -2.72 -3.41 -17.99
C SER A 133 -2.74 -2.55 -16.73
N LEU A 134 -2.11 -2.98 -15.63
CA LEU A 134 -2.00 -2.16 -14.42
C LEU A 134 -1.17 -0.89 -14.65
N ILE A 135 -0.12 -0.97 -15.45
CA ILE A 135 0.64 0.21 -15.89
C ILE A 135 -0.27 1.18 -16.64
N ALA A 136 -1.13 0.67 -17.52
CA ALA A 136 -2.08 1.50 -18.28
C ALA A 136 -3.08 2.23 -17.37
N TYR A 137 -3.36 1.70 -16.18
CA TYR A 137 -4.18 2.38 -15.16
C TYR A 137 -3.39 3.41 -14.34
N GLY A 138 -2.14 3.68 -14.67
CA GLY A 138 -1.34 4.73 -14.06
C GLY A 138 -0.52 4.30 -12.85
N ALA A 139 -0.19 3.01 -12.74
CA ALA A 139 0.80 2.56 -11.77
C ALA A 139 2.19 3.04 -12.21
N PRO A 140 2.84 3.97 -11.50
CA PRO A 140 4.19 4.40 -11.86
C PRO A 140 5.23 3.33 -11.49
N PHE A 141 6.22 3.23 -12.29
CA PHE A 141 7.41 2.39 -12.07
C PHE A 141 8.65 3.23 -11.99
#